data_ae3363a1bf5fe301c7d665d106831b82
#
_entry.id   ae3363a1bf5fe301c7d665d106831b82
#
_cell.length_a   1.000
_cell.length_b   1.000
_cell.length_c   1.000
_cell.angle_alpha   90.00
_cell.angle_beta   90.00
_cell.angle_gamma   90.00
#
_symmetry.space_group_name_H-M   'P 1'
#
loop_
_entity.id
_entity.type
_entity.pdbx_description
1 polymer ?
#
loop_
_entity_poly.entity_id
_entity_poly.type
_entity_poly.pdbx_seq_one_letter_code
_entity_poly.pdbx_strand_id
1 'polypeptide(L)'
;MCGIIGYIGSKPAREIIINGLKRLEYRGYDSAGMALVNGETRIFKCAGRVKDLEEMVNKTSFNGTTGMGHTRWATHGEPNELNAHPQISYKGNFVVVHNGIIENYSPLKKHLESRGIIFTSQTDTEVLANLIEHLYLEGDLTAEQAITLALNRVEGAYGLVIICTQESDKLFAAKKGSPLVIGVGEGENFIASDATPIVEYTQRVIYLNDDDIAIIKKDELILKTIRSEKIQPVVKELDLKIGEIDKEGFAHFMLKEIFEQPRAIHDTFRGRVLPDCSSVMLGGLHNVMELLSQSERIIIIACGTSWHAGLLGEYIFEEYTRIPVEVEYASEFRYRNPIIKKGDIVIAISQSGETADTLAAVKLAREKGAKVIGICNVVGSSIPRETDAGVYTHAGPEIGVASTKAFTTQVTVLAMMAFEIGHKKGILSDTVYKELITELVSIPGKIEKALKVNDQALELAKVFQNTHNALYLGRGYLFPVALEGALKLKEISYIHAEGYPAAEMKHGPIALIDENMPVVVVATKDDTYEKIISNIQEIKARKGNVIAIVSEGDEIIRKMADYVLEVPETLPVLSGLLAVIPLQLLSYHIAVLRGCNVDQPRNLAKSVTVE
;
A
#
# COMPACT_ATOMS: atom_id res chain seq x y z
N MET A 1 -3.29 9.10 3.95
CA MET A 1 -4.63 8.50 3.65
C MET A 1 -5.47 8.44 4.92
N CYS A 2 -6.78 8.59 4.80
CA CYS A 2 -7.69 8.63 5.95
C CYS A 2 -8.32 7.25 6.22
N GLY A 3 -8.75 6.98 7.46
CA GLY A 3 -9.50 5.80 7.83
C GLY A 3 -10.94 6.14 8.17
N ILE A 4 -11.90 5.39 7.62
CA ILE A 4 -13.32 5.50 7.95
C ILE A 4 -13.79 4.21 8.62
N ILE A 5 -14.61 4.36 9.66
CA ILE A 5 -15.40 3.31 10.28
C ILE A 5 -16.82 3.84 10.55
N GLY A 6 -17.85 3.07 10.20
CA GLY A 6 -19.24 3.30 10.53
C GLY A 6 -19.85 2.06 11.16
N TYR A 7 -20.79 2.25 12.05
CA TYR A 7 -21.51 1.16 12.71
C TYR A 7 -22.98 1.52 12.91
N ILE A 8 -23.84 0.58 12.64
CA ILE A 8 -25.26 0.61 12.98
C ILE A 8 -25.69 -0.77 13.45
N GLY A 9 -26.27 -0.84 14.65
CA GLY A 9 -26.65 -2.14 15.23
C GLY A 9 -27.35 -2.02 16.57
N SER A 10 -27.11 -3.00 17.44
CA SER A 10 -27.66 -3.05 18.81
C SER A 10 -26.63 -2.88 19.90
N LYS A 11 -25.33 -2.97 19.56
CA LYS A 11 -24.22 -2.82 20.53
C LYS A 11 -23.82 -1.36 20.70
N PRO A 12 -23.09 -1.01 21.79
CA PRO A 12 -22.50 0.31 21.94
C PRO A 12 -21.55 0.66 20.79
N ALA A 13 -21.91 1.66 19.99
CA ALA A 13 -21.14 2.07 18.81
C ALA A 13 -19.76 2.65 19.18
N ARG A 14 -19.65 3.29 20.36
CA ARG A 14 -18.41 3.95 20.81
C ARG A 14 -17.20 3.03 20.78
N GLU A 15 -17.30 1.87 21.42
CA GLU A 15 -16.19 0.91 21.51
C GLU A 15 -15.80 0.34 20.15
N ILE A 16 -16.82 0.00 19.33
CA ILE A 16 -16.64 -0.53 17.99
C ILE A 16 -15.89 0.49 17.11
N ILE A 17 -16.31 1.76 17.17
CA ILE A 17 -15.70 2.83 16.37
C ILE A 17 -14.27 3.11 16.85
N ILE A 18 -14.02 3.24 18.15
CA ILE A 18 -12.66 3.48 18.69
C ILE A 18 -11.72 2.32 18.30
N ASN A 19 -12.14 1.08 18.48
CA ASN A 19 -11.34 -0.08 18.10
C ASN A 19 -11.09 -0.13 16.59
N GLY A 20 -12.10 0.18 15.79
CA GLY A 20 -11.96 0.28 14.34
C GLY A 20 -10.98 1.38 13.91
N LEU A 21 -11.06 2.57 14.55
CA LEU A 21 -10.13 3.66 14.26
C LEU A 21 -8.68 3.31 14.67
N LYS A 22 -8.46 2.62 15.80
CA LYS A 22 -7.13 2.13 16.20
C LYS A 22 -6.52 1.22 15.15
N ARG A 23 -7.34 0.37 14.53
CA ARG A 23 -6.91 -0.52 13.43
C ARG A 23 -6.71 0.20 12.11
N LEU A 24 -7.26 1.39 11.93
CA LEU A 24 -7.10 2.24 10.73
C LEU A 24 -6.07 3.36 10.92
N GLU A 25 -5.48 3.51 12.11
CA GLU A 25 -4.57 4.61 12.42
C GLU A 25 -3.33 4.63 11.53
N TYR A 26 -2.89 3.47 11.00
CA TYR A 26 -1.81 3.39 10.01
C TYR A 26 -2.12 4.11 8.70
N ARG A 27 -3.41 4.41 8.44
CA ARG A 27 -3.86 5.15 7.26
C ARG A 27 -3.82 6.66 7.44
N GLY A 28 -3.95 7.18 8.67
CA GLY A 28 -3.91 8.61 8.96
C GLY A 28 -3.92 8.84 10.46
N TYR A 29 -3.18 9.80 10.95
CA TYR A 29 -2.96 10.05 12.39
C TYR A 29 -2.75 11.52 12.73
N ASP A 30 -3.10 12.45 11.83
CA ASP A 30 -2.96 13.91 12.06
C ASP A 30 -4.08 14.46 12.95
N SER A 31 -5.26 13.90 12.80
CA SER A 31 -6.43 14.17 13.64
C SER A 31 -7.39 13.00 13.62
N ALA A 32 -8.22 12.90 14.65
CA ALA A 32 -9.25 11.87 14.78
C ALA A 32 -10.57 12.47 15.26
N GLY A 33 -11.68 11.80 14.91
CA GLY A 33 -12.97 12.17 15.44
C GLY A 33 -14.04 11.14 15.17
N MET A 34 -15.16 11.30 15.87
CA MET A 34 -16.31 10.42 15.75
C MET A 34 -17.63 11.16 15.98
N ALA A 35 -18.69 10.64 15.40
CA ALA A 35 -20.06 11.02 15.71
C ALA A 35 -20.82 9.81 16.24
N LEU A 36 -21.60 10.01 17.29
CA LEU A 36 -22.48 9.03 17.91
C LEU A 36 -23.92 9.53 17.90
N VAL A 37 -24.87 8.62 17.69
CA VAL A 37 -26.31 8.92 17.63
C VAL A 37 -27.06 8.16 18.71
N ASN A 38 -27.81 8.92 19.54
CA ASN A 38 -28.70 8.40 20.56
C ASN A 38 -29.82 9.44 20.85
N GLY A 39 -30.81 9.53 19.96
CA GLY A 39 -31.81 10.60 20.00
C GLY A 39 -31.27 11.98 19.60
N GLU A 40 -30.06 12.28 19.97
CA GLU A 40 -29.26 13.43 19.52
C GLU A 40 -27.94 12.94 18.87
N THR A 41 -27.30 13.78 18.07
CA THR A 41 -25.98 13.48 17.48
C THR A 41 -24.92 14.28 18.21
N ARG A 42 -23.89 13.60 18.74
CA ARG A 42 -22.72 14.23 19.34
C ARG A 42 -21.47 13.94 18.55
N ILE A 43 -20.68 14.98 18.34
CA ILE A 43 -19.42 14.93 17.61
C ILE A 43 -18.26 15.18 18.57
N PHE A 44 -17.23 14.34 18.47
CA PHE A 44 -15.99 14.43 19.21
C PHE A 44 -14.85 14.51 18.21
N LYS A 45 -13.98 15.52 18.33
CA LYS A 45 -12.85 15.74 17.42
C LYS A 45 -11.63 16.17 18.20
N CYS A 46 -10.45 15.73 17.79
CA CYS A 46 -9.18 16.17 18.34
C CYS A 46 -8.10 16.24 17.25
N ALA A 47 -7.16 17.14 17.40
CA ALA A 47 -5.86 17.03 16.74
C ALA A 47 -5.07 15.90 17.41
N GLY A 48 -4.32 15.09 16.63
CA GLY A 48 -3.53 13.99 17.15
C GLY A 48 -4.17 12.62 16.93
N ARG A 49 -3.84 11.67 17.80
CA ARG A 49 -4.09 10.24 17.60
C ARG A 49 -5.43 9.76 18.14
N VAL A 50 -5.82 8.55 17.74
CA VAL A 50 -7.05 7.89 18.23
C VAL A 50 -7.05 7.74 19.76
N LYS A 51 -5.89 7.60 20.39
CA LYS A 51 -5.77 7.58 21.85
C LYS A 51 -6.30 8.88 22.49
N ASP A 52 -5.98 10.04 21.89
CA ASP A 52 -6.42 11.35 22.41
C ASP A 52 -7.95 11.48 22.28
N LEU A 53 -8.52 10.98 21.17
CA LEU A 53 -9.97 10.90 20.98
C LEU A 53 -10.62 9.97 22.02
N GLU A 54 -10.04 8.80 22.27
CA GLU A 54 -10.53 7.84 23.26
C GLU A 54 -10.56 8.46 24.67
N GLU A 55 -9.50 9.15 25.08
CA GLU A 55 -9.43 9.86 26.36
C GLU A 55 -10.51 10.95 26.47
N MET A 56 -10.79 11.67 25.37
CA MET A 56 -11.85 12.68 25.31
C MET A 56 -13.23 12.05 25.48
N VAL A 57 -13.53 11.00 24.73
CA VAL A 57 -14.84 10.35 24.72
C VAL A 57 -15.11 9.61 26.04
N ASN A 58 -14.09 9.03 26.67
CA ASN A 58 -14.21 8.35 27.97
C ASN A 58 -14.57 9.30 29.13
N LYS A 59 -14.40 10.61 28.97
CA LYS A 59 -14.86 11.61 29.95
C LYS A 59 -16.38 11.83 29.92
N THR A 60 -17.09 11.26 28.95
CA THR A 60 -18.54 11.38 28.81
C THR A 60 -19.23 10.04 28.98
N SER A 61 -20.46 10.04 29.46
CA SER A 61 -21.32 8.86 29.49
C SER A 61 -22.13 8.67 28.21
N PHE A 62 -21.99 9.57 27.22
CA PHE A 62 -22.78 9.51 25.99
C PHE A 62 -22.39 8.29 25.15
N ASN A 63 -23.37 7.51 24.75
CA ASN A 63 -23.21 6.35 23.91
C ASN A 63 -24.44 6.21 23.00
N GLY A 64 -24.26 5.56 21.87
CA GLY A 64 -25.32 5.27 20.90
C GLY A 64 -25.13 3.89 20.28
N THR A 65 -26.08 3.47 19.48
CA THR A 65 -26.02 2.22 18.72
C THR A 65 -25.74 2.47 17.22
N THR A 66 -25.61 3.74 16.85
CA THR A 66 -25.23 4.19 15.51
C THR A 66 -24.14 5.22 15.64
N GLY A 67 -23.17 5.18 14.74
CA GLY A 67 -22.13 6.18 14.70
C GLY A 67 -21.13 5.97 13.58
N MET A 68 -20.22 6.93 13.44
CA MET A 68 -19.11 6.86 12.50
C MET A 68 -17.87 7.54 13.07
N GLY A 69 -16.71 7.14 12.59
CA GLY A 69 -15.43 7.68 13.00
C GLY A 69 -14.48 7.84 11.82
N HIS A 70 -13.47 8.67 12.03
CA HIS A 70 -12.50 9.03 11.03
C HIS A 70 -11.12 9.27 11.63
N THR A 71 -10.07 8.77 10.96
CA THR A 71 -8.69 9.19 11.17
C THR A 71 -8.23 9.95 9.93
N ARG A 72 -7.68 11.16 10.13
CA ARG A 72 -7.38 12.06 9.03
C ARG A 72 -5.89 12.09 8.71
N TRP A 73 -5.59 12.06 7.43
CA TRP A 73 -4.37 12.53 6.80
C TRP A 73 -4.71 13.84 6.09
N ALA A 74 -4.12 14.96 6.52
CA ALA A 74 -4.51 16.28 6.05
C ALA A 74 -4.11 16.49 4.57
N THR A 75 -5.09 16.75 3.72
CA THR A 75 -4.92 17.16 2.32
C THR A 75 -5.33 18.62 2.12
N HIS A 76 -6.43 19.04 2.74
CA HIS A 76 -6.98 20.42 2.70
C HIS A 76 -7.16 20.96 4.12
N GLY A 77 -6.50 22.06 4.42
CA GLY A 77 -6.52 22.71 5.74
C GLY A 77 -5.58 22.06 6.76
N GLU A 78 -5.11 22.84 7.72
CA GLU A 78 -4.17 22.41 8.76
C GLU A 78 -4.73 21.27 9.62
N PRO A 79 -3.87 20.39 10.16
CA PRO A 79 -4.29 19.35 11.10
C PRO A 79 -4.64 19.93 12.46
N ASN A 80 -5.90 20.37 12.62
CA ASN A 80 -6.46 20.93 13.83
C ASN A 80 -7.88 20.38 14.08
N GLU A 81 -8.47 20.70 15.23
CA GLU A 81 -9.79 20.21 15.61
C GLU A 81 -10.89 20.67 14.65
N LEU A 82 -10.85 21.90 14.13
CA LEU A 82 -11.87 22.43 13.21
C LEU A 82 -11.90 21.62 11.88
N ASN A 83 -10.72 21.30 11.38
CA ASN A 83 -10.55 20.56 10.13
C ASN A 83 -10.60 19.03 10.30
N ALA A 84 -10.65 18.50 11.53
CA ALA A 84 -10.86 17.09 11.79
C ALA A 84 -12.28 16.67 11.36
N HIS A 85 -12.43 15.42 10.89
CA HIS A 85 -13.74 14.83 10.62
C HIS A 85 -14.32 14.14 11.87
N PRO A 86 -15.66 14.03 11.96
CA PRO A 86 -16.69 14.40 10.99
C PRO A 86 -16.88 15.90 10.82
N GLN A 87 -17.33 16.33 9.63
CA GLN A 87 -17.83 17.69 9.40
C GLN A 87 -19.35 17.72 9.49
N ILE A 88 -19.88 18.81 9.99
CA ILE A 88 -21.32 19.01 10.14
C ILE A 88 -21.79 20.15 9.23
N SER A 89 -22.98 20.02 8.64
CA SER A 89 -23.61 21.07 7.84
C SER A 89 -24.06 22.26 8.70
N TYR A 90 -24.24 23.41 8.09
CA TYR A 90 -24.50 24.70 8.76
C TYR A 90 -25.69 24.69 9.71
N LYS A 91 -26.80 24.00 9.34
CA LYS A 91 -27.97 23.83 10.21
C LYS A 91 -27.97 22.54 11.02
N GLY A 92 -26.94 21.69 10.83
CA GLY A 92 -26.76 20.48 11.62
C GLY A 92 -27.54 19.24 11.16
N ASN A 93 -28.14 19.27 9.98
CA ASN A 93 -28.94 18.14 9.49
C ASN A 93 -28.07 16.98 8.97
N PHE A 94 -26.85 17.25 8.51
CA PHE A 94 -25.95 16.25 7.96
C PHE A 94 -24.59 16.27 8.62
N VAL A 95 -24.10 15.08 8.96
CA VAL A 95 -22.75 14.84 9.48
C VAL A 95 -22.03 13.90 8.51
N VAL A 96 -20.83 14.27 8.10
CA VAL A 96 -20.11 13.59 7.00
C VAL A 96 -18.68 13.29 7.39
N VAL A 97 -18.23 12.05 7.12
CA VAL A 97 -16.82 11.68 7.04
C VAL A 97 -16.47 11.37 5.59
N HIS A 98 -15.27 11.76 5.16
CA HIS A 98 -14.86 11.74 3.76
C HIS A 98 -13.39 11.34 3.63
N ASN A 99 -13.15 10.37 2.77
CA ASN A 99 -11.84 10.03 2.22
C ASN A 99 -11.84 10.40 0.74
N GLY A 100 -10.94 11.25 0.30
CA GLY A 100 -10.86 11.71 -1.08
C GLY A 100 -10.63 13.20 -1.18
N ILE A 101 -10.89 13.74 -2.36
CA ILE A 101 -10.80 15.17 -2.66
C ILE A 101 -11.97 15.55 -3.59
N ILE A 102 -12.72 16.59 -3.21
CA ILE A 102 -13.72 17.21 -4.06
C ILE A 102 -13.05 18.34 -4.84
N GLU A 103 -12.69 18.07 -6.09
CA GLU A 103 -11.87 18.99 -6.91
C GLU A 103 -12.58 20.31 -7.20
N ASN A 104 -13.88 20.27 -7.41
CA ASN A 104 -14.69 21.45 -7.67
C ASN A 104 -15.28 22.12 -6.40
N TYR A 105 -14.67 21.87 -5.21
CA TYR A 105 -15.19 22.43 -3.95
C TYR A 105 -15.20 23.96 -3.94
N SER A 106 -14.25 24.65 -4.57
CA SER A 106 -14.13 26.11 -4.52
C SER A 106 -15.32 26.84 -5.18
N PRO A 107 -15.74 26.53 -6.42
CA PRO A 107 -16.96 27.11 -6.99
C PRO A 107 -18.22 26.73 -6.21
N LEU A 108 -18.32 25.49 -5.68
CA LEU A 108 -19.45 25.07 -4.84
C LEU A 108 -19.53 25.89 -3.55
N LYS A 109 -18.40 26.11 -2.89
CA LYS A 109 -18.30 26.94 -1.67
C LYS A 109 -18.79 28.35 -1.93
N LYS A 110 -18.31 29.02 -2.99
CA LYS A 110 -18.73 30.37 -3.37
C LYS A 110 -20.24 30.47 -3.63
N HIS A 111 -20.79 29.43 -4.28
CA HIS A 111 -22.23 29.36 -4.50
C HIS A 111 -23.01 29.31 -3.18
N LEU A 112 -22.59 28.44 -2.25
CA LEU A 112 -23.23 28.28 -0.95
C LEU A 112 -23.06 29.52 -0.06
N GLU A 113 -21.90 30.18 -0.08
CA GLU A 113 -21.67 31.46 0.59
C GLU A 113 -22.61 32.55 0.09
N SER A 114 -22.89 32.59 -1.23
CA SER A 114 -23.86 33.53 -1.81
C SER A 114 -25.30 33.28 -1.34
N ARG A 115 -25.58 32.08 -0.79
CA ARG A 115 -26.87 31.73 -0.18
C ARG A 115 -26.88 31.92 1.35
N GLY A 116 -25.83 32.55 1.90
CA GLY A 116 -25.73 32.89 3.32
C GLY A 116 -25.24 31.75 4.20
N ILE A 117 -24.68 30.69 3.64
CA ILE A 117 -24.08 29.57 4.42
C ILE A 117 -22.70 30.02 4.90
N ILE A 118 -22.43 29.83 6.19
CA ILE A 118 -21.17 30.18 6.83
C ILE A 118 -20.37 28.90 7.04
N PHE A 119 -19.11 28.91 6.65
CA PHE A 119 -18.18 27.81 6.79
C PHE A 119 -17.30 28.00 8.02
N THR A 120 -17.03 26.93 8.75
CA THR A 120 -16.20 26.92 9.97
C THR A 120 -14.85 26.25 9.74
N SER A 121 -14.76 25.34 8.78
CA SER A 121 -13.53 24.64 8.43
C SER A 121 -12.98 25.06 7.06
N GLN A 122 -11.78 24.59 6.78
CA GLN A 122 -11.11 24.75 5.49
C GLN A 122 -11.29 23.52 4.59
N THR A 123 -12.13 22.54 5.00
CA THR A 123 -12.24 21.26 4.31
C THR A 123 -13.27 21.31 3.17
N ASP A 124 -12.98 20.60 2.11
CA ASP A 124 -13.90 20.29 1.02
C ASP A 124 -15.10 19.47 1.50
N THR A 125 -14.92 18.69 2.57
CA THR A 125 -15.98 17.90 3.21
C THR A 125 -17.09 18.75 3.82
N GLU A 126 -16.77 19.88 4.45
CA GLU A 126 -17.80 20.81 4.94
C GLU A 126 -18.59 21.41 3.78
N VAL A 127 -17.95 21.64 2.63
CA VAL A 127 -18.64 22.10 1.42
C VAL A 127 -19.65 21.05 0.94
N LEU A 128 -19.26 19.77 0.92
CA LEU A 128 -20.17 18.67 0.57
C LEU A 128 -21.32 18.54 1.56
N ALA A 129 -21.06 18.58 2.88
CA ALA A 129 -22.10 18.53 3.90
C ALA A 129 -23.14 19.64 3.73
N ASN A 130 -22.67 20.87 3.46
CA ASN A 130 -23.52 22.01 3.22
C ASN A 130 -24.28 21.95 1.88
N LEU A 131 -23.67 21.39 0.84
CA LEU A 131 -24.34 21.16 -0.44
C LEU A 131 -25.52 20.18 -0.28
N ILE A 132 -25.31 19.09 0.43
CA ILE A 132 -26.37 18.10 0.71
C ILE A 132 -27.50 18.75 1.50
N GLU A 133 -27.19 19.49 2.57
CA GLU A 133 -28.20 20.17 3.39
C GLU A 133 -28.98 21.23 2.61
N HIS A 134 -28.30 22.02 1.79
CA HIS A 134 -28.94 23.04 0.94
C HIS A 134 -29.97 22.40 0.01
N LEU A 135 -29.61 21.33 -0.67
CA LEU A 135 -30.52 20.59 -1.54
C LEU A 135 -31.69 19.93 -0.78
N TYR A 136 -31.40 19.38 0.40
CA TYR A 136 -32.41 18.78 1.28
C TYR A 136 -33.48 19.80 1.69
N LEU A 137 -33.07 21.02 2.05
CA LEU A 137 -33.97 22.04 2.57
C LEU A 137 -34.73 22.81 1.47
N GLU A 138 -34.13 22.96 0.28
CA GLU A 138 -34.79 23.68 -0.83
C GLU A 138 -35.79 22.80 -1.60
N GLY A 139 -35.62 21.50 -1.61
CA GLY A 139 -36.31 20.60 -2.52
C GLY A 139 -37.41 19.74 -1.93
N ASP A 140 -37.71 19.83 -0.64
CA ASP A 140 -38.59 18.85 0.06
C ASP A 140 -38.19 17.37 -0.26
N LEU A 141 -36.88 17.14 -0.28
CA LEU A 141 -36.28 15.88 -0.70
C LEU A 141 -36.05 14.96 0.50
N THR A 142 -36.03 13.65 0.28
CA THR A 142 -35.48 12.70 1.26
C THR A 142 -33.97 12.86 1.35
N ALA A 143 -33.35 12.39 2.46
CA ALA A 143 -31.90 12.43 2.62
C ALA A 143 -31.18 11.70 1.46
N GLU A 144 -31.70 10.55 1.03
CA GLU A 144 -31.19 9.80 -0.13
C GLU A 144 -31.17 10.65 -1.40
N GLN A 145 -32.30 11.33 -1.70
CA GLN A 145 -32.42 12.16 -2.90
C GLN A 145 -31.43 13.36 -2.87
N ALA A 146 -31.33 14.03 -1.71
CA ALA A 146 -30.42 15.15 -1.53
C ALA A 146 -28.94 14.73 -1.69
N ILE A 147 -28.56 13.59 -1.10
CA ILE A 147 -27.22 13.01 -1.25
C ILE A 147 -26.95 12.69 -2.72
N THR A 148 -27.86 11.97 -3.38
CA THR A 148 -27.70 11.61 -4.80
C THR A 148 -27.54 12.84 -5.69
N LEU A 149 -28.35 13.89 -5.49
CA LEU A 149 -28.25 15.12 -6.26
C LEU A 149 -26.95 15.90 -5.99
N ALA A 150 -26.47 15.90 -4.73
CA ALA A 150 -25.20 16.50 -4.39
C ALA A 150 -24.03 15.77 -5.07
N LEU A 151 -24.04 14.44 -5.04
CA LEU A 151 -22.99 13.61 -5.65
C LEU A 151 -22.94 13.75 -7.19
N ASN A 152 -24.05 14.03 -7.84
CA ASN A 152 -24.09 14.36 -9.28
C ASN A 152 -23.48 15.73 -9.62
N ARG A 153 -23.24 16.60 -8.62
CA ARG A 153 -22.66 17.95 -8.81
C ARG A 153 -21.19 18.04 -8.42
N VAL A 154 -20.67 17.02 -7.74
CA VAL A 154 -19.28 17.01 -7.31
C VAL A 154 -18.38 16.28 -8.31
N GLU A 155 -17.19 16.83 -8.50
CA GLU A 155 -16.11 16.23 -9.27
C GLU A 155 -14.99 15.81 -8.33
N GLY A 156 -14.33 14.67 -8.62
CA GLY A 156 -13.24 14.15 -7.81
C GLY A 156 -13.52 12.77 -7.23
N ALA A 157 -12.69 12.36 -6.26
CA ALA A 157 -12.76 11.06 -5.62
C ALA A 157 -13.35 11.17 -4.21
N TYR A 158 -14.20 10.20 -3.83
CA TYR A 158 -14.78 10.15 -2.50
C TYR A 158 -15.08 8.73 -2.02
N GLY A 159 -14.86 8.50 -0.72
CA GLY A 159 -15.46 7.44 0.08
C GLY A 159 -16.15 8.11 1.27
N LEU A 160 -17.46 8.00 1.35
CA LEU A 160 -18.30 8.80 2.26
C LEU A 160 -19.08 7.90 3.21
N VAL A 161 -19.18 8.33 4.48
CA VAL A 161 -20.25 7.90 5.37
C VAL A 161 -20.97 9.13 5.90
N ILE A 162 -22.31 9.11 5.84
CA ILE A 162 -23.16 10.26 6.10
C ILE A 162 -24.25 9.85 7.09
N ILE A 163 -24.47 10.69 8.10
CA ILE A 163 -25.63 10.63 9.01
C ILE A 163 -26.55 11.81 8.68
N CYS A 164 -27.84 11.51 8.46
CA CYS A 164 -28.89 12.51 8.50
C CYS A 164 -29.50 12.50 9.91
N THR A 165 -29.46 13.63 10.62
CA THR A 165 -29.95 13.72 11.99
C THR A 165 -31.45 13.52 12.13
N GLN A 166 -32.19 13.75 11.04
CA GLN A 166 -33.65 13.54 10.95
C GLN A 166 -34.00 12.07 10.61
N GLU A 167 -33.05 11.29 10.09
CA GLU A 167 -33.21 9.88 9.73
C GLU A 167 -32.14 9.04 10.45
N SER A 168 -32.10 9.13 11.76
CA SER A 168 -31.03 8.61 12.62
C SER A 168 -30.96 7.06 12.71
N ASP A 169 -31.93 6.36 12.14
CA ASP A 169 -31.98 4.90 11.99
C ASP A 169 -31.22 4.38 10.77
N LYS A 170 -30.50 5.26 10.05
CA LYS A 170 -29.79 4.94 8.82
C LYS A 170 -28.38 5.54 8.80
N LEU A 171 -27.49 4.84 8.13
CA LEU A 171 -26.24 5.38 7.60
C LEU A 171 -26.31 5.35 6.07
N PHE A 172 -25.77 6.40 5.46
CA PHE A 172 -25.58 6.42 4.02
C PHE A 172 -24.11 6.28 3.72
N ALA A 173 -23.77 5.49 2.70
CA ALA A 173 -22.40 5.39 2.22
C ALA A 173 -22.37 5.58 0.70
N ALA A 174 -21.32 6.22 0.18
CA ALA A 174 -21.14 6.40 -1.24
C ALA A 174 -19.66 6.32 -1.60
N LYS A 175 -19.37 5.83 -2.80
CA LYS A 175 -17.99 5.61 -3.25
C LYS A 175 -17.78 6.06 -4.69
N LYS A 176 -16.64 6.75 -4.91
CA LYS A 176 -16.03 7.00 -6.21
C LYS A 176 -14.53 7.20 -6.02
N GLY A 177 -13.71 6.34 -6.60
CA GLY A 177 -12.24 6.42 -6.50
C GLY A 177 -11.65 5.96 -5.16
N SER A 178 -12.18 6.41 -4.00
CA SER A 178 -11.68 6.00 -2.68
C SER A 178 -12.35 4.73 -2.18
N PRO A 179 -11.61 3.75 -1.59
CA PRO A 179 -12.15 2.45 -1.20
C PRO A 179 -13.16 2.55 -0.06
N LEU A 180 -14.23 1.74 -0.14
CA LEU A 180 -15.22 1.58 0.91
C LEU A 180 -15.83 0.16 0.86
N VAL A 181 -15.95 -0.46 2.03
CA VAL A 181 -16.47 -1.81 2.20
C VAL A 181 -17.53 -1.84 3.29
N ILE A 182 -18.59 -2.64 3.09
CA ILE A 182 -19.66 -2.85 4.06
C ILE A 182 -19.53 -4.24 4.63
N GLY A 183 -19.45 -4.37 5.96
CA GLY A 183 -19.54 -5.63 6.68
C GLY A 183 -20.99 -5.94 7.04
N VAL A 184 -21.44 -7.16 6.69
CA VAL A 184 -22.81 -7.61 6.94
C VAL A 184 -22.82 -8.56 8.13
N GLY A 185 -23.32 -8.10 9.27
CA GLY A 185 -23.51 -8.89 10.48
C GLY A 185 -24.94 -9.37 10.68
N GLU A 186 -25.24 -9.97 11.83
CA GLU A 186 -26.58 -10.35 12.25
C GLU A 186 -27.17 -9.26 13.15
N GLY A 187 -28.14 -8.50 12.64
CA GLY A 187 -28.72 -7.37 13.36
C GLY A 187 -27.75 -6.19 13.55
N GLU A 188 -26.71 -6.11 12.74
CA GLU A 188 -25.73 -5.05 12.74
C GLU A 188 -24.98 -4.97 11.41
N ASN A 189 -24.59 -3.77 11.00
CA ASN A 189 -23.81 -3.53 9.81
C ASN A 189 -22.65 -2.58 10.10
N PHE A 190 -21.56 -2.76 9.36
CA PHE A 190 -20.33 -2.01 9.47
C PHE A 190 -19.99 -1.37 8.14
N ILE A 191 -19.31 -0.25 8.17
CA ILE A 191 -18.75 0.41 6.99
C ILE A 191 -17.30 0.73 7.31
N ALA A 192 -16.37 0.45 6.40
CA ALA A 192 -14.99 0.84 6.61
C ALA A 192 -14.26 1.13 5.31
N SER A 193 -13.18 1.89 5.39
CA SER A 193 -12.29 2.17 4.25
C SER A 193 -11.40 0.99 3.86
N ASP A 194 -11.27 -0.03 4.73
CA ASP A 194 -10.77 -1.36 4.40
C ASP A 194 -11.38 -2.42 5.34
N ALA A 195 -11.12 -3.70 5.08
CA ALA A 195 -11.75 -4.79 5.81
C ALA A 195 -11.16 -5.05 7.21
N THR A 196 -9.98 -4.52 7.52
CA THR A 196 -9.24 -4.80 8.77
C THR A 196 -10.05 -4.54 10.05
N PRO A 197 -10.80 -3.42 10.20
CA PRO A 197 -11.62 -3.19 11.39
C PRO A 197 -12.89 -4.03 11.45
N ILE A 198 -13.32 -4.63 10.33
CA ILE A 198 -14.58 -5.37 10.22
C ILE A 198 -14.41 -6.85 10.57
N VAL A 199 -13.24 -7.44 10.27
CA VAL A 199 -13.00 -8.89 10.35
C VAL A 199 -13.26 -9.50 11.73
N GLU A 200 -13.18 -8.71 12.80
CA GLU A 200 -13.49 -9.14 14.17
C GLU A 200 -14.98 -9.41 14.39
N TYR A 201 -15.84 -8.75 13.62
CA TYR A 201 -17.29 -8.77 13.80
C TYR A 201 -17.99 -9.62 12.75
N THR A 202 -17.50 -9.60 11.51
CA THR A 202 -18.05 -10.41 10.41
C THR A 202 -17.01 -10.65 9.33
N GLN A 203 -17.06 -11.82 8.70
CA GLN A 203 -16.29 -12.15 7.51
C GLN A 203 -17.07 -11.87 6.21
N ARG A 204 -18.35 -11.54 6.30
CA ARG A 204 -19.22 -11.27 5.16
C ARG A 204 -19.13 -9.80 4.78
N VAL A 205 -18.60 -9.50 3.59
CA VAL A 205 -18.39 -8.12 3.14
C VAL A 205 -18.93 -7.88 1.74
N ILE A 206 -19.25 -6.61 1.47
CA ILE A 206 -19.64 -6.10 0.16
C ILE A 206 -18.70 -4.94 -0.17
N TYR A 207 -17.91 -5.07 -1.23
CA TYR A 207 -17.10 -3.97 -1.75
C TYR A 207 -17.96 -3.11 -2.66
N LEU A 208 -18.04 -1.81 -2.36
CA LEU A 208 -18.72 -0.86 -3.22
C LEU A 208 -17.92 -0.62 -4.49
N ASN A 209 -18.60 -0.42 -5.61
CA ASN A 209 -18.02 0.06 -6.86
C ASN A 209 -18.12 1.58 -6.96
N ASP A 210 -17.43 2.17 -7.94
CA ASP A 210 -17.58 3.59 -8.22
C ASP A 210 -19.04 3.89 -8.58
N ASP A 211 -19.53 5.03 -8.09
CA ASP A 211 -20.89 5.51 -8.24
C ASP A 211 -21.98 4.68 -7.51
N ASP A 212 -21.59 3.76 -6.61
CA ASP A 212 -22.52 3.07 -5.71
C ASP A 212 -22.91 3.96 -4.52
N ILE A 213 -24.20 3.90 -4.16
CA ILE A 213 -24.78 4.48 -2.94
C ILE A 213 -25.42 3.36 -2.13
N ALA A 214 -25.08 3.26 -0.86
CA ALA A 214 -25.66 2.33 0.09
C ALA A 214 -26.53 3.06 1.13
N ILE A 215 -27.72 2.53 1.39
CA ILE A 215 -28.60 2.91 2.50
C ILE A 215 -28.58 1.74 3.47
N ILE A 216 -28.08 1.98 4.67
CA ILE A 216 -27.71 0.94 5.61
C ILE A 216 -28.51 1.15 6.89
N LYS A 217 -29.35 0.19 7.23
CA LYS A 217 -30.02 0.09 8.51
C LYS A 217 -29.48 -1.11 9.28
N LYS A 218 -29.90 -1.27 10.49
CA LYS A 218 -29.55 -2.39 11.36
C LYS A 218 -29.77 -3.75 10.69
N ASP A 219 -30.95 -3.94 10.06
CA ASP A 219 -31.40 -5.23 9.51
C ASP A 219 -31.65 -5.16 7.98
N GLU A 220 -31.34 -4.03 7.33
CA GLU A 220 -31.62 -3.80 5.92
C GLU A 220 -30.45 -3.11 5.23
N LEU A 221 -30.10 -3.55 4.04
CA LEU A 221 -29.09 -2.94 3.18
C LEU A 221 -29.65 -2.78 1.76
N ILE A 222 -29.67 -1.56 1.28
CA ILE A 222 -30.11 -1.24 -0.08
C ILE A 222 -28.93 -0.63 -0.83
N LEU A 223 -28.57 -1.20 -1.98
CA LEU A 223 -27.58 -0.65 -2.89
C LEU A 223 -28.25 -0.07 -4.14
N LYS A 224 -27.77 1.09 -4.56
CA LYS A 224 -28.18 1.76 -5.79
C LYS A 224 -26.98 2.42 -6.47
N THR A 225 -27.07 2.64 -7.76
CA THR A 225 -26.14 3.57 -8.43
C THR A 225 -26.54 5.03 -8.15
N ILE A 226 -25.62 5.97 -8.41
CA ILE A 226 -25.90 7.43 -8.41
C ILE A 226 -27.04 7.80 -9.38
N ARG A 227 -27.40 6.91 -10.34
CA ARG A 227 -28.53 7.03 -11.25
C ARG A 227 -29.81 6.41 -10.68
N SER A 228 -29.82 6.04 -9.40
CA SER A 228 -30.94 5.42 -8.68
C SER A 228 -31.33 4.02 -9.16
N GLU A 229 -30.48 3.32 -9.92
CA GLU A 229 -30.68 1.94 -10.31
C GLU A 229 -30.35 1.00 -9.15
N LYS A 230 -31.26 0.09 -8.79
CA LYS A 230 -31.04 -0.88 -7.73
C LYS A 230 -29.98 -1.91 -8.14
N ILE A 231 -29.05 -2.21 -7.23
CA ILE A 231 -27.98 -3.18 -7.41
C ILE A 231 -28.23 -4.36 -6.45
N GLN A 232 -28.02 -5.56 -6.96
CA GLN A 232 -28.00 -6.75 -6.09
C GLN A 232 -26.63 -6.82 -5.39
N PRO A 233 -26.57 -6.80 -4.05
CA PRO A 233 -25.31 -6.86 -3.33
C PRO A 233 -24.62 -8.21 -3.53
N VAL A 234 -23.33 -8.19 -3.88
CA VAL A 234 -22.48 -9.39 -3.96
C VAL A 234 -21.71 -9.53 -2.66
N VAL A 235 -22.15 -10.41 -1.80
CA VAL A 235 -21.47 -10.71 -0.53
C VAL A 235 -20.29 -11.62 -0.80
N LYS A 236 -19.11 -11.23 -0.30
CA LYS A 236 -17.87 -12.02 -0.33
C LYS A 236 -17.46 -12.41 1.08
N GLU A 237 -16.78 -13.54 1.23
CA GLU A 237 -16.15 -13.92 2.49
C GLU A 237 -14.70 -13.42 2.52
N LEU A 238 -14.30 -12.86 3.66
CA LEU A 238 -12.92 -12.44 3.92
C LEU A 238 -12.07 -13.64 4.32
N ASP A 239 -10.95 -13.82 3.67
CA ASP A 239 -9.92 -14.82 4.05
C ASP A 239 -8.85 -14.19 4.98
N LEU A 240 -9.28 -13.36 5.93
CA LEU A 240 -8.42 -12.69 6.91
C LEU A 240 -8.67 -13.28 8.30
N LYS A 241 -7.59 -13.58 9.04
CA LYS A 241 -7.65 -14.05 10.43
C LYS A 241 -7.21 -12.94 11.38
N ILE A 242 -7.91 -12.78 12.50
CA ILE A 242 -7.62 -11.76 13.53
C ILE A 242 -6.18 -11.85 14.03
N GLY A 243 -5.62 -13.06 14.22
CA GLY A 243 -4.26 -13.27 14.67
C GLY A 243 -3.18 -12.71 13.73
N GLU A 244 -3.48 -12.50 12.45
CA GLU A 244 -2.53 -11.97 11.48
C GLU A 244 -2.30 -10.44 11.64
N ILE A 245 -3.17 -9.77 12.38
CA ILE A 245 -3.16 -8.31 12.61
C ILE A 245 -2.48 -7.95 13.94
N ASP A 246 -1.92 -8.92 14.67
CA ASP A 246 -1.22 -8.71 15.93
C ASP A 246 0.31 -8.68 15.72
N LYS A 247 1.03 -8.02 16.62
CA LYS A 247 2.50 -7.95 16.61
C LYS A 247 3.18 -9.27 17.00
N GLU A 248 2.46 -10.25 17.51
CA GLU A 248 2.97 -11.58 17.91
C GLU A 248 4.23 -11.54 18.79
N GLY A 249 4.32 -10.53 19.69
CA GLY A 249 5.47 -10.35 20.59
C GLY A 249 6.60 -9.50 20.03
N PHE A 250 6.57 -9.10 18.76
CA PHE A 250 7.54 -8.17 18.21
C PHE A 250 7.28 -6.73 18.70
N ALA A 251 8.34 -5.95 18.83
CA ALA A 251 8.23 -4.56 19.25
C ALA A 251 7.42 -3.69 18.25
N HIS A 252 7.58 -3.96 16.95
CA HIS A 252 6.97 -3.22 15.85
C HIS A 252 6.44 -4.17 14.78
N PHE A 253 5.42 -3.71 14.03
CA PHE A 253 4.90 -4.45 12.87
C PHE A 253 5.98 -4.63 11.80
N MET A 254 6.75 -3.58 11.50
CA MET A 254 7.83 -3.68 10.51
C MET A 254 8.81 -4.82 10.84
N LEU A 255 9.23 -4.97 12.09
CA LEU A 255 10.13 -6.06 12.47
C LEU A 255 9.46 -7.43 12.29
N LYS A 256 8.20 -7.58 12.74
CA LYS A 256 7.41 -8.79 12.49
C LYS A 256 7.38 -9.12 11.00
N GLU A 257 7.06 -8.15 10.16
CA GLU A 257 6.92 -8.31 8.71
C GLU A 257 8.25 -8.65 8.01
N ILE A 258 9.38 -8.16 8.53
CA ILE A 258 10.72 -8.60 8.09
C ILE A 258 10.93 -10.09 8.41
N PHE A 259 10.57 -10.52 9.62
CA PHE A 259 10.73 -11.92 10.05
C PHE A 259 9.67 -12.86 9.46
N GLU A 260 8.55 -12.36 8.97
CA GLU A 260 7.52 -13.13 8.26
C GLU A 260 7.86 -13.45 6.81
N GLN A 261 8.90 -12.86 6.21
CA GLN A 261 9.22 -13.06 4.80
C GLN A 261 9.42 -14.52 4.38
N PRO A 262 10.04 -15.42 5.17
CA PRO A 262 10.09 -16.83 4.82
C PRO A 262 8.70 -17.43 4.59
N ARG A 263 7.79 -17.19 5.53
CA ARG A 263 6.40 -17.66 5.45
C ARG A 263 5.65 -16.99 4.30
N ALA A 264 5.78 -15.67 4.14
CA ALA A 264 5.10 -14.92 3.10
C ALA A 264 5.49 -15.41 1.69
N ILE A 265 6.78 -15.66 1.43
CA ILE A 265 7.25 -16.22 0.16
C ILE A 265 6.74 -17.65 -0.03
N HIS A 266 6.77 -18.50 1.01
CA HIS A 266 6.20 -19.84 0.95
C HIS A 266 4.71 -19.78 0.59
N ASP A 267 3.93 -18.91 1.21
CA ASP A 267 2.50 -18.76 0.95
C ASP A 267 2.25 -18.20 -0.47
N THR A 268 3.18 -17.40 -1.02
CA THR A 268 3.12 -16.89 -2.40
C THR A 268 3.18 -18.02 -3.43
N PHE A 269 3.99 -19.04 -3.24
CA PHE A 269 4.08 -20.15 -4.20
C PHE A 269 3.31 -21.41 -3.77
N ARG A 270 2.80 -21.49 -2.55
CA ARG A 270 2.03 -22.62 -2.04
C ARG A 270 0.82 -22.93 -2.96
N GLY A 271 0.74 -24.19 -3.40
CA GLY A 271 -0.30 -24.66 -4.33
C GLY A 271 -0.13 -24.19 -5.77
N ARG A 272 0.93 -23.42 -6.07
CA ARG A 272 1.28 -22.96 -7.43
C ARG A 272 2.47 -23.72 -8.02
N VAL A 273 3.37 -24.17 -7.20
CA VAL A 273 4.50 -25.00 -7.60
C VAL A 273 4.17 -26.46 -7.31
N LEU A 274 4.37 -27.35 -8.28
CA LEU A 274 4.20 -28.77 -8.08
C LEU A 274 5.28 -29.31 -7.10
N PRO A 275 4.99 -30.37 -6.29
CA PRO A 275 5.94 -30.88 -5.30
C PRO A 275 7.29 -31.33 -5.85
N ASP A 276 7.34 -31.73 -7.12
CA ASP A 276 8.56 -32.14 -7.82
C ASP A 276 9.27 -30.98 -8.55
N CYS A 277 8.79 -29.75 -8.37
CA CYS A 277 9.30 -28.53 -9.01
C CYS A 277 9.27 -28.56 -10.55
N SER A 278 8.41 -29.39 -11.15
CA SER A 278 8.35 -29.55 -12.61
C SER A 278 7.46 -28.53 -13.32
N SER A 279 6.60 -27.80 -12.59
CA SER A 279 5.68 -26.83 -13.16
C SER A 279 5.22 -25.79 -12.16
N VAL A 280 4.95 -24.59 -12.66
CA VAL A 280 4.30 -23.49 -11.95
C VAL A 280 2.91 -23.25 -12.54
N MET A 281 1.89 -23.21 -11.69
CA MET A 281 0.50 -22.99 -12.08
C MET A 281 -0.03 -21.69 -11.48
N LEU A 282 -0.03 -20.62 -12.26
CA LEU A 282 -0.62 -19.33 -11.88
C LEU A 282 -2.07 -19.27 -12.33
N GLY A 283 -2.99 -19.81 -11.55
CA GLY A 283 -4.40 -19.99 -11.91
C GLY A 283 -5.08 -18.73 -12.44
N GLY A 284 -4.79 -17.57 -11.83
CA GLY A 284 -5.33 -16.27 -12.27
C GLY A 284 -4.80 -15.79 -13.63
N LEU A 285 -3.77 -16.43 -14.20
CA LEU A 285 -3.19 -16.12 -15.51
C LEU A 285 -3.50 -17.20 -16.56
N HIS A 286 -4.19 -18.27 -16.21
CA HIS A 286 -4.42 -19.42 -17.12
C HIS A 286 -4.94 -18.98 -18.49
N ASN A 287 -5.93 -18.12 -18.52
CA ASN A 287 -6.58 -17.67 -19.76
C ASN A 287 -5.76 -16.66 -20.57
N VAL A 288 -4.71 -16.06 -19.98
CA VAL A 288 -3.87 -15.05 -20.63
C VAL A 288 -2.42 -15.51 -20.81
N MET A 289 -2.06 -16.69 -20.34
CA MET A 289 -0.69 -17.20 -20.39
C MET A 289 -0.17 -17.32 -21.82
N GLU A 290 -1.01 -17.75 -22.77
CA GLU A 290 -0.64 -17.82 -24.18
C GLU A 290 -0.36 -16.42 -24.74
N LEU A 291 -1.22 -15.45 -24.44
CA LEU A 291 -1.03 -14.06 -24.84
C LEU A 291 0.26 -13.48 -24.25
N LEU A 292 0.55 -13.76 -22.98
CA LEU A 292 1.80 -13.37 -22.32
C LEU A 292 3.03 -13.93 -23.02
N SER A 293 3.00 -15.21 -23.40
CA SER A 293 4.12 -15.87 -24.07
C SER A 293 4.36 -15.34 -25.49
N GLN A 294 3.34 -14.78 -26.13
CA GLN A 294 3.40 -14.23 -27.49
C GLN A 294 3.56 -12.70 -27.51
N SER A 295 3.60 -12.03 -26.34
CA SER A 295 3.72 -10.58 -26.26
C SER A 295 5.05 -10.10 -26.85
N GLU A 296 5.00 -8.97 -27.56
CA GLU A 296 6.19 -8.32 -28.13
C GLU A 296 6.87 -7.38 -27.15
N ARG A 297 6.11 -6.88 -26.16
CA ARG A 297 6.60 -5.98 -25.12
C ARG A 297 5.74 -6.09 -23.86
N ILE A 298 6.38 -5.98 -22.71
CA ILE A 298 5.74 -5.85 -21.40
C ILE A 298 6.06 -4.46 -20.85
N ILE A 299 5.06 -3.77 -20.28
CA ILE A 299 5.22 -2.52 -19.56
C ILE A 299 4.78 -2.76 -18.11
N ILE A 300 5.69 -2.55 -17.15
CA ILE A 300 5.39 -2.66 -15.73
C ILE A 300 5.12 -1.26 -15.17
N ILE A 301 3.97 -1.06 -14.54
CA ILE A 301 3.58 0.20 -13.91
C ILE A 301 3.42 0.02 -12.41
N ALA A 302 4.07 0.87 -11.61
CA ALA A 302 4.00 0.78 -10.16
C ALA A 302 4.48 2.08 -9.48
N CYS A 303 4.38 2.13 -8.15
CA CYS A 303 4.90 3.21 -7.30
C CYS A 303 5.78 2.65 -6.19
N GLY A 304 6.82 3.40 -5.76
CA GLY A 304 7.66 3.11 -4.59
C GLY A 304 8.28 1.72 -4.61
N THR A 305 8.16 0.98 -3.52
CA THR A 305 8.69 -0.39 -3.38
C THR A 305 8.22 -1.34 -4.49
N SER A 306 6.97 -1.21 -4.95
CA SER A 306 6.45 -2.01 -6.07
C SER A 306 7.12 -1.65 -7.41
N TRP A 307 7.54 -0.40 -7.60
CA TRP A 307 8.33 0.01 -8.75
C TRP A 307 9.74 -0.61 -8.71
N HIS A 308 10.39 -0.66 -7.52
CA HIS A 308 11.67 -1.35 -7.37
C HIS A 308 11.54 -2.87 -7.65
N ALA A 309 10.44 -3.50 -7.21
CA ALA A 309 10.15 -4.88 -7.57
C ALA A 309 9.97 -5.05 -9.09
N GLY A 310 9.33 -4.08 -9.74
CA GLY A 310 9.19 -4.02 -11.20
C GLY A 310 10.53 -3.94 -11.91
N LEU A 311 11.46 -3.08 -11.45
CA LEU A 311 12.82 -2.97 -12.00
C LEU A 311 13.60 -4.30 -11.89
N LEU A 312 13.46 -5.01 -10.77
CA LEU A 312 14.06 -6.34 -10.66
C LEU A 312 13.37 -7.33 -11.59
N GLY A 313 12.05 -7.22 -11.75
CA GLY A 313 11.25 -7.98 -12.71
C GLY A 313 11.68 -7.76 -14.15
N GLU A 314 12.05 -6.54 -14.55
CA GLU A 314 12.58 -6.23 -15.89
C GLU A 314 13.78 -7.11 -16.21
N TYR A 315 14.82 -7.13 -15.36
CA TYR A 315 15.98 -7.99 -15.53
C TYR A 315 15.59 -9.47 -15.64
N ILE A 316 14.67 -9.93 -14.77
CA ILE A 316 14.23 -11.33 -14.74
C ILE A 316 13.48 -11.70 -16.04
N PHE A 317 12.53 -10.88 -16.47
CA PHE A 317 11.75 -11.14 -17.68
C PHE A 317 12.62 -11.10 -18.93
N GLU A 318 13.47 -10.08 -19.09
CA GLU A 318 14.31 -9.96 -20.27
C GLU A 318 15.29 -11.12 -20.41
N GLU A 319 15.90 -11.57 -19.31
CA GLU A 319 16.83 -12.69 -19.32
C GLU A 319 16.14 -14.01 -19.66
N TYR A 320 15.01 -14.31 -19.04
CA TYR A 320 14.40 -15.63 -19.13
C TYR A 320 13.30 -15.75 -20.18
N THR A 321 12.75 -14.65 -20.68
CA THR A 321 11.68 -14.67 -21.68
C THR A 321 12.08 -14.08 -23.04
N ARG A 322 13.14 -13.29 -23.06
CA ARG A 322 13.60 -12.47 -24.20
C ARG A 322 12.51 -11.54 -24.75
N ILE A 323 11.59 -11.11 -23.86
CA ILE A 323 10.58 -10.10 -24.15
C ILE A 323 11.11 -8.77 -23.59
N PRO A 324 11.17 -7.69 -24.41
CA PRO A 324 11.55 -6.37 -23.93
C PRO A 324 10.58 -5.87 -22.84
N VAL A 325 11.11 -5.31 -21.76
CA VAL A 325 10.33 -4.80 -20.64
C VAL A 325 10.67 -3.32 -20.41
N GLU A 326 9.65 -2.52 -20.14
CA GLU A 326 9.78 -1.14 -19.72
C GLU A 326 9.15 -0.99 -18.32
N VAL A 327 9.83 -0.32 -17.40
CA VAL A 327 9.30 -0.10 -16.04
C VAL A 327 9.07 1.38 -15.79
N GLU A 328 7.82 1.75 -15.50
CA GLU A 328 7.40 3.13 -15.40
C GLU A 328 6.84 3.46 -14.02
N TYR A 329 7.10 4.66 -13.55
CA TYR A 329 6.30 5.20 -12.47
C TYR A 329 4.85 5.38 -12.94
N ALA A 330 3.89 4.82 -12.20
CA ALA A 330 2.48 4.91 -12.58
C ALA A 330 1.98 6.36 -12.66
N SER A 331 2.51 7.26 -11.81
CA SER A 331 2.24 8.70 -11.85
C SER A 331 2.66 9.34 -13.17
N GLU A 332 3.86 9.01 -13.67
CA GLU A 332 4.37 9.56 -14.92
C GLU A 332 3.68 8.93 -16.14
N PHE A 333 3.44 7.61 -16.08
CA PHE A 333 2.75 6.89 -17.15
C PHE A 333 1.38 7.51 -17.47
N ARG A 334 0.60 7.89 -16.47
CA ARG A 334 -0.76 8.44 -16.67
C ARG A 334 -0.78 9.80 -17.38
N TYR A 335 0.28 10.60 -17.26
CA TYR A 335 0.30 11.97 -17.81
C TYR A 335 1.13 12.14 -19.09
N ARG A 336 2.11 11.25 -19.33
CA ARG A 336 3.00 11.39 -20.49
C ARG A 336 2.41 10.93 -21.84
N ASN A 337 1.14 10.53 -21.90
CA ASN A 337 0.49 9.99 -23.09
C ASN A 337 1.25 8.75 -23.67
N PRO A 338 1.31 7.63 -22.93
CA PRO A 338 2.15 6.48 -23.28
C PRO A 338 1.77 5.88 -24.63
N ILE A 339 2.78 5.39 -25.34
CA ILE A 339 2.58 4.68 -26.61
C ILE A 339 2.27 3.22 -26.28
N ILE A 340 1.05 2.81 -26.54
CA ILE A 340 0.58 1.43 -26.41
C ILE A 340 0.34 0.87 -27.81
N LYS A 341 0.92 -0.29 -28.10
CA LYS A 341 0.72 -1.02 -29.36
C LYS A 341 -0.21 -2.21 -29.13
N LYS A 342 -0.83 -2.67 -30.20
CA LYS A 342 -1.60 -3.91 -30.17
C LYS A 342 -0.66 -5.07 -29.83
N GLY A 343 -0.98 -5.84 -28.79
CA GLY A 343 -0.14 -6.95 -28.30
C GLY A 343 0.76 -6.58 -27.11
N ASP A 344 0.86 -5.30 -26.75
CA ASP A 344 1.52 -4.91 -25.50
C ASP A 344 0.73 -5.42 -24.29
N ILE A 345 1.46 -5.89 -23.29
CA ILE A 345 0.91 -6.28 -21.99
C ILE A 345 1.36 -5.25 -20.95
N VAL A 346 0.43 -4.80 -20.13
CA VAL A 346 0.74 -3.95 -18.98
C VAL A 346 0.60 -4.77 -17.71
N ILE A 347 1.64 -4.78 -16.86
CA ILE A 347 1.62 -5.40 -15.52
C ILE A 347 1.57 -4.30 -14.48
N ALA A 348 0.50 -4.24 -13.72
CA ALA A 348 0.32 -3.29 -12.63
C ALA A 348 0.64 -3.95 -11.28
N ILE A 349 1.59 -3.38 -10.54
CA ILE A 349 2.01 -3.94 -9.25
C ILE A 349 1.59 -2.98 -8.12
N SER A 350 0.87 -3.50 -7.13
CA SER A 350 0.47 -2.73 -5.94
C SER A 350 0.27 -3.65 -4.73
N GLN A 351 0.88 -3.32 -3.60
CA GLN A 351 0.63 -4.05 -2.35
C GLN A 351 -0.84 -3.93 -1.92
N SER A 352 -1.36 -2.71 -1.82
CA SER A 352 -2.73 -2.45 -1.35
C SER A 352 -3.79 -2.72 -2.43
N GLY A 353 -3.42 -2.65 -3.70
CA GLY A 353 -4.36 -2.65 -4.82
C GLY A 353 -5.26 -1.42 -4.89
N GLU A 354 -4.92 -0.36 -4.15
CA GLU A 354 -5.70 0.88 -4.02
C GLU A 354 -4.87 2.14 -4.35
N THR A 355 -3.64 2.00 -4.84
CA THR A 355 -2.78 3.14 -5.18
C THR A 355 -3.40 3.94 -6.33
N ALA A 356 -3.73 5.21 -6.09
CA ALA A 356 -4.49 6.05 -7.03
C ALA A 356 -3.81 6.15 -8.40
N ASP A 357 -2.52 6.48 -8.44
CA ASP A 357 -1.77 6.59 -9.68
C ASP A 357 -1.74 5.28 -10.47
N THR A 358 -1.50 4.15 -9.76
CA THR A 358 -1.49 2.83 -10.40
C THR A 358 -2.87 2.48 -10.95
N LEU A 359 -3.95 2.76 -10.22
CA LEU A 359 -5.31 2.53 -10.68
C LEU A 359 -5.67 3.38 -11.90
N ALA A 360 -5.27 4.66 -11.90
CA ALA A 360 -5.49 5.55 -13.04
C ALA A 360 -4.67 5.10 -14.27
N ALA A 361 -3.42 4.68 -14.07
CA ALA A 361 -2.58 4.13 -15.13
C ALA A 361 -3.16 2.83 -15.72
N VAL A 362 -3.75 1.95 -14.89
CA VAL A 362 -4.49 0.75 -15.34
C VAL A 362 -5.65 1.13 -16.25
N LYS A 363 -6.49 2.07 -15.82
CA LYS A 363 -7.65 2.54 -16.61
C LYS A 363 -7.18 3.11 -17.97
N LEU A 364 -6.17 3.99 -17.95
CA LEU A 364 -5.59 4.56 -19.17
C LEU A 364 -5.02 3.49 -20.11
N ALA A 365 -4.30 2.49 -19.58
CA ALA A 365 -3.75 1.41 -20.41
C ALA A 365 -4.85 0.60 -21.10
N ARG A 366 -5.94 0.29 -20.39
CA ARG A 366 -7.13 -0.39 -20.94
C ARG A 366 -7.84 0.46 -22.00
N GLU A 367 -8.04 1.75 -21.76
CA GLU A 367 -8.62 2.68 -22.72
C GLU A 367 -7.81 2.73 -24.03
N LYS A 368 -6.47 2.62 -23.92
CA LYS A 368 -5.56 2.54 -25.09
C LYS A 368 -5.49 1.15 -25.72
N GLY A 369 -6.21 0.15 -25.19
CA GLY A 369 -6.34 -1.18 -25.75
C GLY A 369 -5.30 -2.22 -25.29
N ALA A 370 -4.49 -1.93 -24.26
CA ALA A 370 -3.61 -2.92 -23.66
C ALA A 370 -4.42 -3.97 -22.89
N LYS A 371 -3.86 -5.18 -22.79
CA LYS A 371 -4.25 -6.14 -21.77
C LYS A 371 -3.50 -5.86 -20.48
N VAL A 372 -4.23 -5.75 -19.37
CA VAL A 372 -3.65 -5.39 -18.08
C VAL A 372 -3.72 -6.55 -17.11
N ILE A 373 -2.59 -6.86 -16.47
CA ILE A 373 -2.43 -7.90 -15.48
C ILE A 373 -2.10 -7.25 -14.14
N GLY A 374 -2.80 -7.65 -13.07
CA GLY A 374 -2.57 -7.13 -11.72
C GLY A 374 -1.73 -8.09 -10.87
N ILE A 375 -0.73 -7.56 -10.17
CA ILE A 375 -0.02 -8.25 -9.07
C ILE A 375 -0.35 -7.48 -7.80
N CYS A 376 -1.22 -8.03 -6.95
CA CYS A 376 -1.69 -7.35 -5.74
C CYS A 376 -1.66 -8.29 -4.54
N ASN A 377 -1.64 -7.72 -3.32
CA ASN A 377 -1.73 -8.52 -2.11
C ASN A 377 -3.17 -8.58 -1.57
N VAL A 378 -3.90 -7.47 -1.62
CA VAL A 378 -5.25 -7.38 -1.04
C VAL A 378 -6.30 -7.88 -2.03
N VAL A 379 -6.94 -8.99 -1.65
CA VAL A 379 -8.01 -9.61 -2.45
C VAL A 379 -9.23 -8.68 -2.52
N GLY A 380 -9.78 -8.50 -3.74
CA GLY A 380 -10.98 -7.68 -3.94
C GLY A 380 -10.76 -6.18 -3.95
N SER A 381 -9.52 -5.69 -3.83
CA SER A 381 -9.18 -4.27 -3.98
C SER A 381 -9.47 -3.75 -5.40
N SER A 382 -9.33 -2.45 -5.61
CA SER A 382 -9.76 -1.77 -6.85
C SER A 382 -8.95 -2.20 -8.08
N ILE A 383 -7.61 -2.27 -7.98
CA ILE A 383 -6.75 -2.65 -9.12
C ILE A 383 -7.08 -4.05 -9.66
N PRO A 384 -7.18 -5.13 -8.85
CA PRO A 384 -7.57 -6.45 -9.37
C PRO A 384 -8.94 -6.49 -10.05
N ARG A 385 -9.87 -5.62 -9.68
CA ARG A 385 -11.19 -5.53 -10.31
C ARG A 385 -11.15 -4.82 -11.67
N GLU A 386 -10.16 -3.97 -11.88
CA GLU A 386 -9.96 -3.22 -13.11
C GLU A 386 -8.99 -3.92 -14.09
N THR A 387 -8.35 -5.01 -13.70
CA THR A 387 -7.43 -5.76 -14.55
C THR A 387 -8.11 -6.94 -15.24
N ASP A 388 -7.58 -7.36 -16.40
CA ASP A 388 -8.13 -8.48 -17.18
C ASP A 388 -7.82 -9.85 -16.56
N ALA A 389 -6.70 -9.93 -15.83
CA ALA A 389 -6.21 -11.11 -15.13
C ALA A 389 -5.26 -10.70 -14.02
N GLY A 390 -4.84 -11.61 -13.14
CA GLY A 390 -3.88 -11.23 -12.11
C GLY A 390 -3.46 -12.34 -11.16
N VAL A 391 -2.49 -12.01 -10.32
CA VAL A 391 -1.95 -12.89 -9.28
C VAL A 391 -1.95 -12.16 -7.95
N TYR A 392 -2.51 -12.79 -6.92
CA TYR A 392 -2.34 -12.31 -5.54
C TYR A 392 -1.05 -12.84 -4.94
N THR A 393 -0.33 -11.99 -4.19
CA THR A 393 0.94 -12.37 -3.55
C THR A 393 0.74 -13.25 -2.33
N HIS A 394 -0.44 -13.22 -1.69
CA HIS A 394 -0.74 -13.93 -0.44
C HIS A 394 0.28 -13.69 0.69
N ALA A 395 0.85 -12.47 0.73
CA ALA A 395 1.82 -12.10 1.77
C ALA A 395 1.20 -11.92 3.17
N GLY A 396 -0.12 -12.05 3.29
CA GLY A 396 -0.84 -11.66 4.49
C GLY A 396 -0.92 -10.13 4.67
N PRO A 397 -1.54 -9.63 5.75
CA PRO A 397 -1.59 -8.20 6.03
C PRO A 397 -0.20 -7.60 6.23
N GLU A 398 0.06 -6.43 5.63
CA GLU A 398 1.26 -5.64 5.85
C GLU A 398 0.84 -4.27 6.37
N ILE A 399 1.12 -4.01 7.66
CA ILE A 399 0.61 -2.88 8.44
C ILE A 399 1.66 -1.76 8.54
N GLY A 400 2.93 -2.12 8.71
CA GLY A 400 4.03 -1.16 8.68
C GLY A 400 3.96 -0.31 7.42
N VAL A 401 4.06 1.02 7.56
CA VAL A 401 3.92 1.95 6.42
C VAL A 401 5.00 1.68 5.38
N ALA A 402 6.24 1.52 5.81
CA ALA A 402 7.33 1.11 4.92
C ALA A 402 7.20 -0.38 4.58
N SER A 403 7.01 -0.70 3.30
CA SER A 403 6.82 -2.08 2.83
C SER A 403 8.10 -2.91 2.95
N THR A 404 7.96 -4.18 3.33
CA THR A 404 9.05 -5.16 3.48
C THR A 404 8.74 -6.46 2.74
N LYS A 405 7.84 -7.28 3.28
CA LYS A 405 7.46 -8.57 2.67
C LYS A 405 6.72 -8.42 1.35
N ALA A 406 6.08 -7.27 1.11
CA ALA A 406 5.46 -6.98 -0.18
C ALA A 406 6.49 -7.00 -1.32
N PHE A 407 7.70 -6.43 -1.11
CA PHE A 407 8.77 -6.47 -2.10
C PHE A 407 9.14 -7.90 -2.48
N THR A 408 9.50 -8.72 -1.50
CA THR A 408 9.98 -10.08 -1.74
C THR A 408 8.91 -10.99 -2.36
N THR A 409 7.64 -10.83 -1.95
CA THR A 409 6.54 -11.61 -2.53
C THR A 409 6.16 -11.16 -3.95
N GLN A 410 6.25 -9.87 -4.26
CA GLN A 410 6.08 -9.35 -5.63
C GLN A 410 7.18 -9.87 -6.56
N VAL A 411 8.44 -9.81 -6.13
CA VAL A 411 9.57 -10.39 -6.88
C VAL A 411 9.40 -11.90 -7.09
N THR A 412 8.92 -12.62 -6.09
CA THR A 412 8.63 -14.06 -6.19
C THR A 412 7.57 -14.34 -7.27
N VAL A 413 6.49 -13.54 -7.35
CA VAL A 413 5.47 -13.67 -8.41
C VAL A 413 6.06 -13.36 -9.77
N LEU A 414 6.85 -12.28 -9.90
CA LEU A 414 7.49 -11.90 -11.17
C LEU A 414 8.45 -12.99 -11.65
N ALA A 415 9.23 -13.60 -10.75
CA ALA A 415 10.12 -14.72 -11.07
C ALA A 415 9.32 -15.94 -11.57
N MET A 416 8.27 -16.35 -10.85
CA MET A 416 7.40 -17.45 -11.29
C MET A 416 6.79 -17.20 -12.67
N MET A 417 6.32 -15.97 -12.92
CA MET A 417 5.76 -15.59 -14.21
C MET A 417 6.81 -15.70 -15.33
N ALA A 418 7.99 -15.11 -15.12
CA ALA A 418 9.05 -15.10 -16.13
C ALA A 418 9.56 -16.51 -16.43
N PHE A 419 9.76 -17.35 -15.41
CA PHE A 419 10.21 -18.73 -15.60
C PHE A 419 9.18 -19.55 -16.37
N GLU A 420 7.90 -19.46 -16.03
CA GLU A 420 6.82 -20.16 -16.74
C GLU A 420 6.69 -19.70 -18.19
N ILE A 421 6.73 -18.39 -18.44
CA ILE A 421 6.68 -17.82 -19.79
C ILE A 421 7.91 -18.28 -20.61
N GLY A 422 9.10 -18.20 -20.02
CA GLY A 422 10.35 -18.60 -20.69
C GLY A 422 10.37 -20.08 -21.04
N HIS A 423 9.88 -20.95 -20.16
CA HIS A 423 9.71 -22.37 -20.41
C HIS A 423 8.71 -22.63 -21.54
N LYS A 424 7.54 -21.99 -21.47
CA LYS A 424 6.50 -22.11 -22.50
C LYS A 424 6.95 -21.63 -23.90
N LYS A 425 7.80 -20.61 -23.96
CA LYS A 425 8.43 -20.12 -25.20
C LYS A 425 9.55 -21.03 -25.72
N GLY A 426 9.98 -22.04 -24.95
CA GLY A 426 11.12 -22.88 -25.30
C GLY A 426 12.49 -22.17 -25.12
N ILE A 427 12.54 -21.03 -24.44
CA ILE A 427 13.80 -20.34 -24.08
C ILE A 427 14.50 -21.12 -22.96
N LEU A 428 13.75 -21.61 -21.98
CA LEU A 428 14.24 -22.45 -20.90
C LEU A 428 14.02 -23.93 -21.23
N SER A 429 15.07 -24.73 -21.09
CA SER A 429 14.93 -26.19 -21.10
C SER A 429 14.25 -26.68 -19.83
N ASP A 430 13.65 -27.87 -19.85
CA ASP A 430 13.04 -28.50 -18.67
C ASP A 430 14.02 -28.58 -17.48
N THR A 431 15.30 -28.83 -17.75
CA THR A 431 16.34 -28.93 -16.72
C THR A 431 16.59 -27.58 -16.05
N VAL A 432 16.82 -26.52 -16.81
CA VAL A 432 17.07 -25.17 -16.29
C VAL A 432 15.82 -24.64 -15.59
N TYR A 433 14.64 -24.84 -16.17
CA TYR A 433 13.38 -24.45 -15.55
C TYR A 433 13.19 -25.10 -14.18
N LYS A 434 13.40 -26.43 -14.08
CA LYS A 434 13.30 -27.16 -12.84
C LYS A 434 14.33 -26.70 -11.80
N GLU A 435 15.57 -26.39 -12.22
CA GLU A 435 16.61 -25.84 -11.35
C GLU A 435 16.17 -24.49 -10.76
N LEU A 436 15.67 -23.55 -11.57
CA LEU A 436 15.17 -22.25 -11.16
C LEU A 436 14.01 -22.37 -10.15
N ILE A 437 13.05 -23.26 -10.40
CA ILE A 437 11.92 -23.47 -9.50
C ILE A 437 12.38 -24.13 -8.19
N THR A 438 13.30 -25.11 -8.26
CA THR A 438 13.86 -25.76 -7.06
C THR A 438 14.56 -24.74 -6.17
N GLU A 439 15.35 -23.86 -6.78
CA GLU A 439 16.04 -22.81 -6.06
C GLU A 439 15.05 -21.81 -5.44
N LEU A 440 14.02 -21.39 -6.18
CA LEU A 440 12.97 -20.50 -5.67
C LEU A 440 12.26 -21.10 -4.44
N VAL A 441 11.96 -22.41 -4.46
CA VAL A 441 11.35 -23.11 -3.33
C VAL A 441 12.29 -23.18 -2.11
N SER A 442 13.60 -23.11 -2.32
CA SER A 442 14.60 -23.09 -1.25
C SER A 442 14.74 -21.73 -0.55
N ILE A 443 14.28 -20.64 -1.18
CA ILE A 443 14.47 -19.25 -0.72
C ILE A 443 13.95 -19.02 0.71
N PRO A 444 12.76 -19.50 1.13
CA PRO A 444 12.31 -19.31 2.52
C PRO A 444 13.34 -19.76 3.56
N GLY A 445 13.88 -20.96 3.41
CA GLY A 445 14.91 -21.46 4.34
C GLY A 445 16.24 -20.70 4.27
N LYS A 446 16.57 -20.10 3.12
CA LYS A 446 17.74 -19.22 2.97
C LYS A 446 17.50 -17.87 3.64
N ILE A 447 16.27 -17.31 3.56
CA ILE A 447 15.91 -16.07 4.28
C ILE A 447 15.96 -16.29 5.80
N GLU A 448 15.51 -17.44 6.32
CA GLU A 448 15.65 -17.77 7.74
C GLU A 448 17.12 -17.72 8.21
N LYS A 449 18.05 -18.12 7.35
CA LYS A 449 19.48 -17.98 7.63
C LYS A 449 19.95 -16.53 7.52
N ALA A 450 19.52 -15.79 6.49
CA ALA A 450 19.85 -14.37 6.31
C ALA A 450 19.35 -13.50 7.48
N LEU A 451 18.20 -13.81 8.07
CA LEU A 451 17.66 -13.12 9.25
C LEU A 451 18.57 -13.22 10.49
N LYS A 452 19.50 -14.19 10.55
CA LYS A 452 20.45 -14.31 11.65
C LYS A 452 21.45 -13.16 11.74
N VAL A 453 21.56 -12.33 10.71
CA VAL A 453 22.38 -11.10 10.74
C VAL A 453 21.74 -9.97 11.57
N ASN A 454 20.54 -10.19 12.14
CA ASN A 454 19.80 -9.20 12.91
C ASN A 454 20.65 -8.50 13.98
N ASP A 455 21.37 -9.26 14.79
CA ASP A 455 22.19 -8.69 15.86
C ASP A 455 23.42 -7.95 15.31
N GLN A 456 24.01 -8.42 14.21
CA GLN A 456 25.10 -7.70 13.51
C GLN A 456 24.58 -6.38 12.90
N ALA A 457 23.36 -6.40 12.33
CA ALA A 457 22.71 -5.19 11.81
C ALA A 457 22.44 -4.18 12.94
N LEU A 458 22.05 -4.63 14.14
CA LEU A 458 21.89 -3.77 15.31
C LEU A 458 23.21 -3.14 15.75
N GLU A 459 24.31 -3.92 15.83
CA GLU A 459 25.62 -3.37 16.19
C GLU A 459 26.08 -2.33 15.16
N LEU A 460 25.89 -2.61 13.88
CA LEU A 460 26.21 -1.69 12.80
C LEU A 460 25.35 -0.41 12.86
N ALA A 461 24.06 -0.55 13.18
CA ALA A 461 23.17 0.58 13.35
C ALA A 461 23.63 1.55 14.45
N LYS A 462 24.25 1.06 15.54
CA LYS A 462 24.83 1.92 16.59
C LYS A 462 25.93 2.82 16.05
N VAL A 463 26.69 2.37 15.05
CA VAL A 463 27.75 3.14 14.41
C VAL A 463 27.15 4.24 13.53
N PHE A 464 26.11 3.92 12.77
CA PHE A 464 25.60 4.79 11.70
C PHE A 464 24.31 5.56 12.06
N GLN A 465 23.77 5.41 13.26
CA GLN A 465 22.53 6.10 13.68
C GLN A 465 22.55 7.62 13.58
N ASN A 466 23.74 8.24 13.65
CA ASN A 466 23.90 9.69 13.64
C ASN A 466 24.31 10.23 12.27
N THR A 467 24.40 9.41 11.24
CA THR A 467 24.71 9.89 9.88
C THR A 467 23.54 10.69 9.31
N HIS A 468 23.85 11.61 8.40
CA HIS A 468 22.85 12.44 7.73
C HIS A 468 22.57 11.98 6.30
N ASN A 469 23.53 11.34 5.67
CA ASN A 469 23.46 10.88 4.29
C ASN A 469 24.01 9.45 4.19
N ALA A 470 23.56 8.71 3.17
CA ALA A 470 24.08 7.39 2.82
C ALA A 470 23.95 7.15 1.31
N LEU A 471 24.93 6.47 0.70
CA LEU A 471 24.81 5.98 -0.67
C LEU A 471 24.58 4.46 -0.67
N TYR A 472 23.76 4.00 -1.59
CA TYR A 472 23.49 2.59 -1.82
C TYR A 472 23.87 2.23 -3.26
N LEU A 473 24.69 1.23 -3.43
CA LEU A 473 25.23 0.84 -4.73
C LEU A 473 24.94 -0.62 -5.04
N GLY A 474 24.53 -0.89 -6.27
CA GLY A 474 24.32 -2.24 -6.79
C GLY A 474 24.56 -2.29 -8.29
N ARG A 475 24.67 -3.49 -8.87
CA ARG A 475 24.76 -3.71 -10.32
C ARG A 475 23.80 -4.81 -10.75
N GLY A 476 23.32 -4.75 -12.01
CA GLY A 476 22.40 -5.75 -12.54
C GLY A 476 21.20 -5.95 -11.61
N TYR A 477 20.90 -7.18 -11.26
CA TYR A 477 19.81 -7.54 -10.31
C TYR A 477 19.89 -6.84 -8.95
N LEU A 478 21.09 -6.42 -8.53
CA LEU A 478 21.31 -5.84 -7.20
C LEU A 478 21.12 -4.30 -7.19
N PHE A 479 21.03 -3.64 -8.35
CA PHE A 479 20.73 -2.20 -8.40
C PHE A 479 19.32 -1.87 -7.86
N PRO A 480 18.24 -2.53 -8.30
CA PRO A 480 16.92 -2.30 -7.69
C PRO A 480 16.88 -2.60 -6.19
N VAL A 481 17.68 -3.56 -5.72
CA VAL A 481 17.80 -3.88 -4.29
C VAL A 481 18.48 -2.75 -3.51
N ALA A 482 19.51 -2.13 -4.10
CA ALA A 482 20.14 -0.95 -3.52
C ALA A 482 19.18 0.25 -3.43
N LEU A 483 18.35 0.47 -4.47
CA LEU A 483 17.27 1.45 -4.43
C LEU A 483 16.27 1.19 -3.30
N GLU A 484 15.86 -0.07 -3.14
CA GLU A 484 14.94 -0.47 -2.08
C GLU A 484 15.53 -0.26 -0.68
N GLY A 485 16.81 -0.62 -0.48
CA GLY A 485 17.52 -0.35 0.78
C GLY A 485 17.60 1.14 1.11
N ALA A 486 17.94 1.97 0.12
CA ALA A 486 17.98 3.43 0.28
C ALA A 486 16.56 3.99 0.60
N LEU A 487 15.52 3.47 -0.04
CA LEU A 487 14.14 3.85 0.25
C LEU A 487 13.78 3.51 1.69
N LYS A 488 14.07 2.30 2.18
CA LYS A 488 13.77 1.91 3.57
C LYS A 488 14.45 2.83 4.57
N LEU A 489 15.75 3.13 4.37
CA LEU A 489 16.48 4.01 5.28
C LEU A 489 15.84 5.41 5.33
N LYS A 490 15.56 6.03 4.19
CA LYS A 490 15.00 7.40 4.16
C LYS A 490 13.58 7.46 4.74
N GLU A 491 12.74 6.45 4.49
CA GLU A 491 11.34 6.44 4.93
C GLU A 491 11.21 6.43 6.46
N ILE A 492 12.00 5.60 7.14
CA ILE A 492 11.79 5.34 8.56
C ILE A 492 12.77 6.05 9.49
N SER A 493 13.98 6.40 9.00
CA SER A 493 15.03 7.06 9.82
C SER A 493 15.20 8.56 9.52
N TYR A 494 14.63 9.02 8.40
CA TYR A 494 14.78 10.39 7.87
C TYR A 494 16.22 10.77 7.49
N ILE A 495 17.10 9.79 7.32
CA ILE A 495 18.43 9.95 6.75
C ILE A 495 18.27 10.08 5.24
N HIS A 496 18.92 11.08 4.63
CA HIS A 496 18.94 11.19 3.17
C HIS A 496 19.74 10.04 2.58
N ALA A 497 19.10 9.14 1.86
CA ALA A 497 19.73 7.98 1.25
C ALA A 497 19.36 7.86 -0.23
N GLU A 498 20.34 7.59 -1.08
CA GLU A 498 20.15 7.45 -2.52
C GLU A 498 20.78 6.15 -3.03
N GLY A 499 20.08 5.51 -3.98
CA GLY A 499 20.60 4.33 -4.67
C GLY A 499 21.06 4.66 -6.08
N TYR A 500 22.20 4.08 -6.49
CA TYR A 500 22.75 4.25 -7.84
C TYR A 500 23.23 2.92 -8.42
N PRO A 501 23.17 2.75 -9.74
CA PRO A 501 24.00 1.74 -10.39
C PRO A 501 25.47 2.02 -10.05
N ALA A 502 26.22 1.05 -9.52
CA ALA A 502 27.54 1.32 -8.96
C ALA A 502 28.53 1.94 -9.98
N ALA A 503 28.35 1.65 -11.28
CA ALA A 503 29.15 2.28 -12.34
C ALA A 503 28.88 3.78 -12.48
N GLU A 504 27.60 4.20 -12.29
CA GLU A 504 27.18 5.60 -12.43
C GLU A 504 27.72 6.49 -11.29
N MET A 505 28.19 5.88 -10.20
CA MET A 505 28.87 6.63 -9.12
C MET A 505 29.95 7.57 -9.68
N LYS A 506 30.68 7.16 -10.73
CA LYS A 506 31.76 7.93 -11.35
C LYS A 506 31.30 9.20 -12.06
N HIS A 507 30.03 9.27 -12.42
CA HIS A 507 29.45 10.36 -13.21
C HIS A 507 28.76 11.43 -12.34
N GLY A 508 29.20 11.57 -11.09
CA GLY A 508 28.72 12.62 -10.18
C GLY A 508 28.77 12.21 -8.72
N PRO A 509 28.02 11.16 -8.29
CA PRO A 509 27.87 10.80 -6.87
C PRO A 509 29.17 10.52 -6.11
N ILE A 510 30.25 10.14 -6.81
CA ILE A 510 31.58 9.92 -6.22
C ILE A 510 32.15 11.18 -5.54
N ALA A 511 31.67 12.37 -5.94
CA ALA A 511 32.06 13.64 -5.33
C ALA A 511 31.56 13.78 -3.87
N LEU A 512 30.55 12.99 -3.48
CA LEU A 512 29.98 13.02 -2.15
C LEU A 512 30.69 12.08 -1.16
N ILE A 513 31.60 11.22 -1.67
CA ILE A 513 32.28 10.21 -0.84
C ILE A 513 33.37 10.84 -0.01
N ASP A 514 33.25 10.77 1.29
CA ASP A 514 34.21 11.11 2.30
C ASP A 514 34.20 10.11 3.46
N GLU A 515 34.96 10.36 4.50
CA GLU A 515 35.05 9.51 5.69
C GLU A 515 33.78 9.47 6.57
N ASN A 516 32.84 10.40 6.35
CA ASN A 516 31.60 10.52 7.13
C ASN A 516 30.38 9.94 6.40
N MET A 517 30.51 9.64 5.10
CA MET A 517 29.42 9.10 4.31
C MET A 517 29.51 7.57 4.24
N PRO A 518 28.58 6.82 4.85
CA PRO A 518 28.49 5.39 4.64
C PRO A 518 28.03 5.07 3.21
N VAL A 519 28.72 4.12 2.60
CA VAL A 519 28.38 3.58 1.29
C VAL A 519 28.01 2.11 1.44
N VAL A 520 26.73 1.82 1.28
CA VAL A 520 26.21 0.44 1.32
C VAL A 520 26.34 -0.16 -0.08
N VAL A 521 27.08 -1.25 -0.21
CA VAL A 521 27.33 -1.91 -1.49
C VAL A 521 26.71 -3.30 -1.46
N VAL A 522 25.75 -3.54 -2.35
CA VAL A 522 25.15 -4.88 -2.53
C VAL A 522 26.00 -5.64 -3.54
N ALA A 523 26.68 -6.69 -3.08
CA ALA A 523 27.79 -7.32 -3.79
C ALA A 523 27.79 -8.85 -3.62
N THR A 524 26.62 -9.49 -3.80
CA THR A 524 26.56 -10.96 -3.87
C THR A 524 27.21 -11.45 -5.17
N LYS A 525 27.63 -12.70 -5.20
CA LYS A 525 28.32 -13.29 -6.36
C LYS A 525 27.38 -13.40 -7.56
N ASP A 526 27.74 -12.69 -8.64
CA ASP A 526 27.10 -12.73 -9.95
C ASP A 526 28.13 -12.36 -11.06
N ASP A 527 27.70 -12.25 -12.29
CA ASP A 527 28.55 -11.89 -13.44
C ASP A 527 29.14 -10.47 -13.34
N THR A 528 28.62 -9.63 -12.46
CA THR A 528 29.11 -8.25 -12.24
C THR A 528 30.05 -8.13 -11.04
N TYR A 529 30.33 -9.23 -10.34
CA TYR A 529 31.08 -9.26 -9.08
C TYR A 529 32.46 -8.59 -9.18
N GLU A 530 33.27 -8.92 -10.19
CA GLU A 530 34.59 -8.30 -10.40
C GLU A 530 34.51 -6.76 -10.63
N LYS A 531 33.41 -6.31 -11.20
CA LYS A 531 33.17 -4.89 -11.44
C LYS A 531 32.76 -4.17 -10.16
N ILE A 532 32.00 -4.81 -9.27
CA ILE A 532 31.64 -4.24 -7.99
C ILE A 532 32.86 -4.12 -7.07
N ILE A 533 33.78 -5.10 -7.11
CA ILE A 533 35.07 -5.03 -6.41
C ILE A 533 35.84 -3.76 -6.81
N SER A 534 35.92 -3.47 -8.11
CA SER A 534 36.57 -2.25 -8.60
C SER A 534 35.89 -0.98 -8.06
N ASN A 535 34.56 -0.96 -7.99
CA ASN A 535 33.81 0.16 -7.42
C ASN A 535 34.10 0.33 -5.91
N ILE A 536 34.23 -0.76 -5.16
CA ILE A 536 34.61 -0.71 -3.72
C ILE A 536 36.02 -0.12 -3.57
N GLN A 537 37.00 -0.50 -4.42
CA GLN A 537 38.34 0.08 -4.42
C GLN A 537 38.32 1.56 -4.67
N GLU A 538 37.50 2.06 -5.58
CA GLU A 538 37.32 3.48 -5.87
C GLU A 538 36.78 4.28 -4.68
N ILE A 539 35.81 3.68 -3.94
CA ILE A 539 35.28 4.26 -2.70
C ILE A 539 36.38 4.31 -1.64
N LYS A 540 37.09 3.21 -1.44
CA LYS A 540 38.18 3.12 -0.44
C LYS A 540 39.35 4.05 -0.74
N ALA A 541 39.67 4.29 -2.00
CA ALA A 541 40.69 5.27 -2.41
C ALA A 541 40.32 6.71 -1.97
N ARG A 542 39.05 6.99 -1.67
CA ARG A 542 38.53 8.27 -1.17
C ARG A 542 38.20 8.25 0.32
N LYS A 543 38.66 7.22 1.05
CA LYS A 543 38.43 6.99 2.47
C LYS A 543 36.96 6.77 2.84
N GLY A 544 36.10 6.39 1.87
CA GLY A 544 34.69 6.08 2.14
C GLY A 544 34.53 4.88 3.05
N ASN A 545 33.53 4.92 3.91
CA ASN A 545 33.12 3.82 4.78
C ASN A 545 32.21 2.84 4.03
N VAL A 546 32.71 1.62 3.78
CA VAL A 546 31.98 0.61 3.01
C VAL A 546 31.29 -0.39 3.93
N ILE A 547 29.97 -0.49 3.76
CA ILE A 547 29.13 -1.56 4.33
C ILE A 547 28.76 -2.50 3.18
N ALA A 548 29.30 -3.71 3.16
CA ALA A 548 29.08 -4.65 2.06
C ALA A 548 28.05 -5.74 2.46
N ILE A 549 27.07 -5.96 1.57
CA ILE A 549 26.18 -7.13 1.63
C ILE A 549 26.72 -8.16 0.66
N VAL A 550 27.19 -9.29 1.15
CA VAL A 550 27.94 -10.27 0.36
C VAL A 550 27.38 -11.68 0.51
N SER A 551 27.74 -12.58 -0.41
CA SER A 551 27.49 -14.02 -0.24
C SER A 551 28.33 -14.58 0.92
N GLU A 552 27.79 -15.55 1.64
CA GLU A 552 28.45 -16.24 2.76
C GLU A 552 29.84 -16.74 2.34
N GLY A 553 30.87 -16.47 3.19
CA GLY A 553 32.24 -16.86 2.96
C GLY A 553 33.01 -16.04 1.94
N ASP A 554 32.58 -14.84 1.62
CA ASP A 554 33.31 -13.92 0.72
C ASP A 554 34.53 -13.32 1.41
N GLU A 555 35.71 -13.90 1.17
CA GLU A 555 36.97 -13.45 1.73
C GLU A 555 37.59 -12.23 0.98
N ILE A 556 37.16 -11.96 -0.25
CA ILE A 556 37.74 -10.89 -1.08
C ILE A 556 37.19 -9.54 -0.63
N ILE A 557 35.87 -9.37 -0.64
CA ILE A 557 35.24 -8.10 -0.23
C ILE A 557 35.41 -7.90 1.28
N ARG A 558 35.39 -8.96 2.09
CA ARG A 558 35.65 -8.89 3.54
C ARG A 558 36.97 -8.18 3.89
N LYS A 559 38.00 -8.33 3.08
CA LYS A 559 39.31 -7.68 3.30
C LYS A 559 39.33 -6.21 2.87
N MET A 560 38.36 -5.76 2.12
CA MET A 560 38.32 -4.40 1.55
C MET A 560 37.26 -3.52 2.21
N ALA A 561 36.11 -4.10 2.61
CA ALA A 561 35.04 -3.39 3.26
C ALA A 561 35.34 -3.14 4.74
N ASP A 562 34.77 -2.10 5.30
CA ASP A 562 34.88 -1.79 6.73
C ASP A 562 33.91 -2.65 7.55
N TYR A 563 32.75 -2.97 6.98
CA TYR A 563 31.70 -3.81 7.58
C TYR A 563 31.11 -4.74 6.54
N VAL A 564 30.75 -5.95 6.97
CA VAL A 564 30.19 -6.99 6.10
C VAL A 564 29.00 -7.63 6.76
N LEU A 565 27.89 -7.74 6.02
CA LEU A 565 26.72 -8.56 6.36
C LEU A 565 26.60 -9.66 5.30
N GLU A 566 26.57 -10.91 5.75
CA GLU A 566 26.56 -12.07 4.85
C GLU A 566 25.14 -12.60 4.64
N VAL A 567 24.86 -13.06 3.42
CA VAL A 567 23.64 -13.78 3.07
C VAL A 567 23.99 -15.11 2.41
N PRO A 568 23.14 -16.15 2.55
CA PRO A 568 23.38 -17.43 1.91
C PRO A 568 23.54 -17.29 0.39
N GLU A 569 24.35 -18.18 -0.21
CA GLU A 569 24.50 -18.22 -1.66
C GLU A 569 23.22 -18.73 -2.34
N THR A 570 22.86 -18.14 -3.48
CA THR A 570 21.72 -18.52 -4.31
C THR A 570 22.01 -18.18 -5.78
N LEU A 571 21.13 -18.59 -6.69
CA LEU A 571 21.24 -18.18 -8.09
C LEU A 571 21.14 -16.64 -8.21
N PRO A 572 21.96 -16.00 -9.08
CA PRO A 572 22.01 -14.55 -9.21
C PRO A 572 20.65 -13.87 -9.37
N VAL A 573 19.75 -14.46 -10.13
CA VAL A 573 18.39 -13.97 -10.38
C VAL A 573 17.52 -13.88 -9.11
N LEU A 574 17.80 -14.68 -8.10
CA LEU A 574 17.07 -14.71 -6.82
C LEU A 574 17.85 -14.04 -5.68
N SER A 575 19.08 -13.58 -5.94
CA SER A 575 19.96 -12.98 -4.91
C SER A 575 19.34 -11.75 -4.26
N GLY A 576 18.54 -10.99 -5.00
CA GLY A 576 17.82 -9.82 -4.51
C GLY A 576 16.85 -10.12 -3.35
N LEU A 577 16.26 -11.33 -3.33
CA LEU A 577 15.36 -11.78 -2.26
C LEU A 577 16.10 -11.96 -0.92
N LEU A 578 17.39 -12.30 -0.97
CA LEU A 578 18.23 -12.48 0.23
C LEU A 578 18.92 -11.17 0.62
N ALA A 579 19.47 -10.46 -0.35
CA ALA A 579 20.27 -9.26 -0.12
C ALA A 579 19.44 -8.07 0.45
N VAL A 580 18.14 -8.03 0.23
CA VAL A 580 17.25 -7.00 0.80
C VAL A 580 17.08 -7.15 2.32
N ILE A 581 17.21 -8.36 2.88
CA ILE A 581 16.98 -8.66 4.30
C ILE A 581 17.90 -7.85 5.22
N PRO A 582 19.25 -7.90 5.09
CA PRO A 582 20.13 -7.08 5.92
C PRO A 582 19.92 -5.58 5.73
N LEU A 583 19.50 -5.12 4.56
CA LEU A 583 19.20 -3.70 4.31
C LEU A 583 17.96 -3.23 5.08
N GLN A 584 16.92 -4.06 5.13
CA GLN A 584 15.70 -3.79 5.91
C GLN A 584 16.01 -3.79 7.41
N LEU A 585 16.77 -4.77 7.92
CA LEU A 585 17.16 -4.86 9.33
C LEU A 585 18.04 -3.67 9.75
N LEU A 586 19.03 -3.29 8.94
CA LEU A 586 19.89 -2.15 9.22
C LEU A 586 19.08 -0.85 9.31
N SER A 587 18.20 -0.62 8.33
CA SER A 587 17.32 0.56 8.31
C SER A 587 16.39 0.59 9.52
N TYR A 588 15.79 -0.55 9.88
CA TYR A 588 14.94 -0.70 11.06
C TYR A 588 15.67 -0.33 12.34
N HIS A 589 16.84 -0.92 12.59
CA HIS A 589 17.61 -0.67 13.81
C HIS A 589 18.11 0.78 13.91
N ILE A 590 18.58 1.35 12.79
CA ILE A 590 18.97 2.78 12.76
C ILE A 590 17.77 3.65 13.16
N ALA A 591 16.60 3.41 12.61
CA ALA A 591 15.40 4.20 12.91
C ALA A 591 14.95 4.07 14.36
N VAL A 592 14.98 2.86 14.93
CA VAL A 592 14.66 2.60 16.35
C VAL A 592 15.63 3.33 17.27
N LEU A 593 16.95 3.25 17.01
CA LEU A 593 17.97 3.93 17.81
C LEU A 593 17.84 5.46 17.73
N ARG A 594 17.35 5.99 16.62
CA ARG A 594 17.03 7.42 16.45
C ARG A 594 15.72 7.84 17.14
N GLY A 595 14.98 6.91 17.73
CA GLY A 595 13.67 7.18 18.35
C GLY A 595 12.56 7.46 17.33
N CYS A 596 12.72 7.04 16.08
CA CYS A 596 11.72 7.21 15.03
C CYS A 596 10.59 6.19 15.19
N ASN A 597 9.37 6.55 14.79
CA ASN A 597 8.26 5.60 14.70
C ASN A 597 8.37 4.81 13.38
N VAL A 598 8.84 3.57 13.46
CA VAL A 598 9.10 2.73 12.29
C VAL A 598 7.83 2.20 11.63
N ASP A 599 6.75 2.01 12.40
CA ASP A 599 5.47 1.52 11.87
C ASP A 599 4.67 2.64 11.20
N GLN A 600 4.81 3.88 11.70
CA GLN A 600 4.08 5.06 11.24
C GLN A 600 5.05 6.25 11.15
N PRO A 601 5.99 6.24 10.17
CA PRO A 601 6.93 7.34 9.99
C PRO A 601 6.19 8.62 9.54
N ARG A 602 6.70 9.77 10.01
CA ARG A 602 6.07 11.07 9.70
C ARG A 602 5.95 11.29 8.18
N ASN A 603 4.90 11.98 7.77
CA ASN A 603 4.64 12.38 6.38
C ASN A 603 4.49 11.21 5.39
N LEU A 604 4.24 10.00 5.87
CA LEU A 604 4.00 8.84 5.02
C LEU A 604 2.70 8.13 5.39
N ALA A 605 2.06 7.56 4.40
CA ALA A 605 0.88 6.71 4.55
C ALA A 605 1.12 5.36 3.85
N LYS A 606 0.54 4.27 4.38
CA LYS A 606 0.72 2.91 3.83
C LYS A 606 0.32 2.80 2.36
N SER A 607 -0.68 3.53 1.93
CA SER A 607 -1.13 3.55 0.53
C SER A 607 -1.69 4.93 0.18
N VAL A 608 -1.29 5.47 -0.95
CA VAL A 608 -1.75 6.76 -1.47
C VAL A 608 -2.95 6.51 -2.39
N THR A 609 -4.15 6.85 -1.93
CA THR A 609 -5.42 6.65 -2.66
C THR A 609 -6.04 7.92 -3.19
N VAL A 610 -5.34 9.03 -3.06
CA VAL A 610 -5.70 10.35 -3.59
C VAL A 610 -4.47 10.94 -4.27
N GLU A 611 -4.71 11.81 -5.22
CA GLU A 611 -3.70 12.58 -5.91
C GLU A 611 -3.44 13.92 -5.23
#